data_00cff4c1f344790072f47b55b6144d3e
#
_entry.id   00cff4c1f344790072f47b55b6144d3e
#
_cell.length_a   1.000
_cell.length_b   1.000
_cell.length_c   1.000
_cell.angle_alpha   90.00
_cell.angle_beta   90.00
_cell.angle_gamma   90.00
#
_symmetry.space_group_name_H-M   'P 1'
#
loop_
_entity.id
_entity.type
_entity.pdbx_description
1 polymer ?
#
loop_
_entity_poly.entity_id
_entity_poly.type
_entity_poly.pdbx_seq_one_letter_code
_entity_poly.pdbx_strand_id
1 'polypeptide(L)'
;MKVLFAVNNENISTLIVKKYQKEYKEIISYKNVYYFNAILKELQKDKSYDRIVISEDLEKFTNSNYQQMDKFIFDRLDSISDEASNLQGENIPIILICSERRAKGEEILVKLFGIGVYDAVIGKDRDISEVCNLLNRPRSKKEAKEY
;
A
#
# COMPACT_ATOMS: atom_id res chain seq x y z
N MET A 1 -10.10 11.43 -7.20
CA MET A 1 -9.63 10.37 -6.26
C MET A 1 -8.56 10.95 -5.34
N LYS A 2 -8.61 10.59 -4.08
CA LYS A 2 -7.65 11.06 -3.08
C LYS A 2 -6.80 9.88 -2.58
N VAL A 3 -5.48 10.01 -2.67
CA VAL A 3 -4.54 8.91 -2.38
C VAL A 3 -3.54 9.35 -1.32
N LEU A 4 -3.31 8.50 -0.33
CA LEU A 4 -2.25 8.68 0.64
C LEU A 4 -1.07 7.81 0.22
N PHE A 5 0.06 8.46 -0.09
CA PHE A 5 1.30 7.78 -0.45
C PHE A 5 2.24 7.72 0.74
N ALA A 6 2.72 6.53 1.01
CA ALA A 6 3.76 6.28 2.02
C ALA A 6 4.90 5.54 1.33
N VAL A 7 5.65 6.29 0.52
CA VAL A 7 6.79 5.79 -0.24
C VAL A 7 8.03 6.59 0.14
N ASN A 8 9.19 5.95 0.06
CA ASN A 8 10.44 6.54 0.53
C ASN A 8 11.01 7.62 -0.41
N ASN A 9 10.40 7.82 -1.59
CA ASN A 9 10.86 8.79 -2.58
C ASN A 9 9.65 9.45 -3.25
N GLU A 10 9.52 10.77 -3.10
CA GLU A 10 8.45 11.55 -3.72
C GLU A 10 8.38 11.40 -5.23
N ASN A 11 9.51 11.14 -5.89
CA ASN A 11 9.53 10.94 -7.34
C ASN A 11 8.66 9.76 -7.75
N ILE A 12 8.58 8.73 -6.92
CA ILE A 12 7.74 7.55 -7.17
C ILE A 12 6.28 7.96 -7.19
N SER A 13 5.80 8.68 -6.18
CA SER A 13 4.41 9.12 -6.14
C SER A 13 4.08 10.07 -7.29
N THR A 14 4.99 10.99 -7.61
CA THR A 14 4.81 11.90 -8.75
C THR A 14 4.66 11.14 -10.07
N LEU A 15 5.49 10.14 -10.31
CA LEU A 15 5.43 9.31 -11.52
C LEU A 15 4.12 8.51 -11.58
N ILE A 16 3.70 7.94 -10.46
CA ILE A 16 2.44 7.20 -10.37
C ILE A 16 1.26 8.12 -10.70
N VAL A 17 1.21 9.29 -10.10
CA VAL A 17 0.13 10.25 -10.31
C VAL A 17 0.06 10.68 -11.78
N LYS A 18 1.20 11.04 -12.38
CA LYS A 18 1.26 11.46 -13.78
C LYS A 18 0.77 10.35 -14.72
N LYS A 19 1.26 9.13 -14.51
CA LYS A 19 0.87 8.00 -15.36
C LYS A 19 -0.59 7.67 -15.21
N TYR A 20 -1.10 7.63 -14.00
CA TYR A 20 -2.51 7.36 -13.73
C TYR A 20 -3.41 8.39 -14.40
N GLN A 21 -3.13 9.68 -14.21
CA GLN A 21 -3.93 10.75 -14.80
C GLN A 21 -3.95 10.70 -16.32
N LYS A 22 -2.82 10.33 -16.93
CA LYS A 22 -2.71 10.18 -18.38
C LYS A 22 -3.52 9.00 -18.90
N GLU A 23 -3.45 7.84 -18.23
CA GLU A 23 -4.08 6.60 -18.68
C GLU A 23 -5.59 6.58 -18.39
N TYR A 24 -6.00 7.03 -17.22
CA TYR A 24 -7.39 6.88 -16.76
C TYR A 24 -8.19 8.18 -16.80
N LYS A 25 -7.55 9.30 -17.17
CA LYS A 25 -8.22 10.60 -17.31
C LYS A 25 -8.92 11.07 -16.05
N GLU A 26 -8.38 10.69 -14.90
CA GLU A 26 -8.89 11.07 -13.59
C GLU A 26 -7.82 11.83 -12.81
N ILE A 27 -8.20 12.94 -12.18
CA ILE A 27 -7.27 13.74 -11.36
C ILE A 27 -7.11 13.10 -10.00
N ILE A 28 -5.86 13.00 -9.53
CA ILE A 28 -5.52 12.52 -8.19
C ILE A 28 -5.11 13.69 -7.32
N SER A 29 -5.79 13.84 -6.18
CA SER A 29 -5.29 14.63 -5.05
C SER A 29 -4.52 13.69 -4.15
N TYR A 30 -3.36 14.10 -3.66
CA TYR A 30 -2.55 13.18 -2.86
C TYR A 30 -1.73 13.89 -1.80
N LYS A 31 -1.31 13.10 -0.81
CA LYS A 31 -0.39 13.53 0.24
C LYS A 31 0.67 12.45 0.42
N ASN A 32 1.92 12.85 0.68
CA ASN A 32 3.01 11.94 0.99
C ASN A 32 3.30 11.95 2.49
N VAL A 33 3.52 10.77 3.05
CA VAL A 33 4.08 10.60 4.40
C VAL A 33 5.27 9.66 4.32
N TYR A 34 6.17 9.71 5.30
CA TYR A 34 7.46 9.06 5.21
C TYR A 34 7.74 8.07 6.34
N TYR A 35 6.78 7.86 7.23
CA TYR A 35 6.89 6.94 8.37
C TYR A 35 5.58 6.19 8.55
N PHE A 36 5.66 4.96 9.03
CA PHE A 36 4.44 4.16 9.29
C PHE A 36 3.53 4.84 10.32
N ASN A 37 4.11 5.42 11.37
CA ASN A 37 3.30 6.15 12.36
C ASN A 37 2.61 7.39 11.77
N ALA A 38 3.21 8.00 10.75
CA ALA A 38 2.59 9.14 10.07
C ALA A 38 1.35 8.72 9.29
N ILE A 39 1.33 7.49 8.76
CA ILE A 39 0.14 6.93 8.11
C ILE A 39 -1.01 6.85 9.12
N LEU A 40 -0.74 6.29 10.30
CA LEU A 40 -1.75 6.16 11.35
C LEU A 40 -2.31 7.51 11.78
N LYS A 41 -1.43 8.48 12.02
CA LYS A 41 -1.84 9.83 12.41
C LYS A 41 -2.70 10.50 11.33
N GLU A 42 -2.32 10.35 10.07
CA GLU A 42 -3.07 10.93 8.96
C GLU A 42 -4.47 10.30 8.83
N LEU A 43 -4.56 8.98 8.96
CA LEU A 43 -5.84 8.28 8.88
C LEU A 43 -6.76 8.60 10.05
N GLN A 44 -6.21 8.83 11.23
CA GLN A 44 -6.99 9.27 12.40
C GLN A 44 -7.53 10.69 12.21
N LYS A 45 -6.79 11.54 11.51
CA LYS A 45 -7.14 12.92 11.26
C LYS A 45 -8.08 13.09 10.06
N ASP A 46 -7.90 12.29 9.02
CA ASP A 46 -8.59 12.44 7.74
C ASP A 46 -8.95 11.07 7.16
N LYS A 47 -10.24 10.78 7.10
CA LYS A 47 -10.77 9.51 6.58
C LYS A 47 -11.33 9.64 5.16
N SER A 48 -10.96 10.70 4.44
CA SER A 48 -11.48 10.95 3.09
C SER A 48 -10.64 10.33 1.98
N TYR A 49 -9.62 9.55 2.33
CA TYR A 49 -8.78 8.87 1.33
C TYR A 49 -9.52 7.72 0.65
N ASP A 50 -9.29 7.60 -0.64
CA ASP A 50 -9.87 6.52 -1.46
C ASP A 50 -8.93 5.33 -1.59
N ARG A 51 -7.62 5.57 -1.49
CA ARG A 51 -6.57 4.53 -1.61
C ARG A 51 -5.39 4.89 -0.73
N ILE A 52 -4.64 3.87 -0.31
CA ILE A 52 -3.39 4.03 0.41
C ILE A 52 -2.32 3.21 -0.32
N VAL A 53 -1.22 3.84 -0.70
CA VAL A 53 -0.08 3.17 -1.34
C VAL A 53 1.09 3.18 -0.37
N ILE A 54 1.57 2.00 0.02
CA ILE A 54 2.63 1.86 1.02
C ILE A 54 3.79 1.08 0.41
N SER A 55 5.01 1.62 0.52
CA SER A 55 6.22 0.89 0.20
C SER A 55 6.68 0.10 1.43
N GLU A 56 6.98 -1.17 1.25
CA GLU A 56 7.55 -1.99 2.32
C GLU A 56 8.89 -1.42 2.82
N ASP A 57 9.60 -0.71 1.93
CA ASP A 57 10.89 -0.09 2.22
C ASP A 57 10.75 1.36 2.73
N LEU A 58 9.58 1.75 3.21
CA LEU A 58 9.32 3.11 3.68
C LEU A 58 10.32 3.58 4.73
N GLU A 59 10.60 2.72 5.71
CA GLU A 59 11.61 2.99 6.75
C GLU A 59 12.75 1.99 6.60
N LYS A 60 13.98 2.48 6.81
CA LYS A 60 15.17 1.64 6.75
C LYS A 60 15.31 0.81 8.02
N PHE A 61 15.64 -0.46 7.86
CA PHE A 61 15.92 -1.36 8.96
C PHE A 61 17.42 -1.52 9.12
N THR A 62 17.90 -1.38 10.36
CA THR A 62 19.30 -1.63 10.69
C THR A 62 19.57 -3.09 11.00
N ASN A 63 18.52 -3.88 11.21
CA ASN A 63 18.60 -5.30 11.54
C ASN A 63 18.48 -6.14 10.26
N SER A 64 19.39 -7.11 10.10
CA SER A 64 19.38 -8.03 8.97
C SER A 64 18.50 -9.27 9.19
N ASN A 65 17.84 -9.40 10.34
CA ASN A 65 16.98 -10.53 10.64
C ASN A 65 15.62 -10.33 9.95
N TYR A 66 15.39 -11.07 8.87
CA TYR A 66 14.18 -10.94 8.08
C TYR A 66 12.90 -11.33 8.83
N GLN A 67 12.96 -12.26 9.78
CA GLN A 67 11.80 -12.62 10.59
C GLN A 67 11.33 -11.46 11.46
N GLN A 68 12.27 -10.73 12.07
CA GLN A 68 11.96 -9.55 12.86
C GLN A 68 11.44 -8.41 12.00
N MET A 69 12.02 -8.21 10.83
CA MET A 69 11.56 -7.22 9.87
C MET A 69 10.13 -7.52 9.40
N ASP A 70 9.84 -8.78 9.09
CA ASP A 70 8.52 -9.22 8.64
C ASP A 70 7.48 -9.03 9.76
N LYS A 71 7.83 -9.32 11.00
CA LYS A 71 6.96 -9.09 12.15
C LYS A 71 6.65 -7.60 12.32
N PHE A 72 7.68 -6.76 12.20
CA PHE A 72 7.51 -5.31 12.30
C PHE A 72 6.56 -4.80 11.21
N ILE A 73 6.78 -5.21 9.96
CA ILE A 73 5.93 -4.82 8.82
C ILE A 73 4.51 -5.30 9.05
N PHE A 74 4.31 -6.55 9.45
CA PHE A 74 2.98 -7.09 9.72
C PHE A 74 2.26 -6.28 10.81
N ASP A 75 2.92 -6.03 11.94
CA ASP A 75 2.32 -5.31 13.06
C ASP A 75 1.92 -3.88 12.65
N ARG A 76 2.76 -3.21 11.85
CA ARG A 76 2.45 -1.86 11.36
C ARG A 76 1.28 -1.87 10.38
N LEU A 77 1.27 -2.82 9.44
CA LEU A 77 0.18 -2.92 8.47
C LEU A 77 -1.13 -3.35 9.11
N ASP A 78 -1.08 -4.19 10.14
CA ASP A 78 -2.28 -4.57 10.91
C ASP A 78 -2.91 -3.34 11.56
N SER A 79 -2.10 -2.51 12.23
CA SER A 79 -2.58 -1.27 12.85
C SER A 79 -3.13 -0.30 11.80
N ILE A 80 -2.46 -0.18 10.66
CA ILE A 80 -2.91 0.67 9.56
C ILE A 80 -4.23 0.16 8.98
N SER A 81 -4.36 -1.14 8.80
CA SER A 81 -5.59 -1.75 8.30
C SER A 81 -6.78 -1.47 9.22
N ASP A 82 -6.56 -1.51 10.54
CA ASP A 82 -7.60 -1.18 11.51
C ASP A 82 -8.09 0.27 11.37
N GLU A 83 -7.19 1.20 11.06
CA GLU A 83 -7.52 2.62 10.89
C GLU A 83 -7.96 2.96 9.46
N ALA A 84 -7.75 2.06 8.49
CA ALA A 84 -8.03 2.31 7.08
C ALA A 84 -9.50 2.13 6.74
N SER A 85 -10.36 2.97 7.34
CA SER A 85 -11.78 3.00 7.02
C SER A 85 -12.17 4.42 6.62
N ASN A 86 -13.09 4.53 5.65
CA ASN A 86 -13.60 5.82 5.18
C ASN A 86 -14.78 6.29 6.06
N LEU A 87 -15.34 7.43 5.69
CA LEU A 87 -16.47 8.04 6.44
C LEU A 87 -17.72 7.15 6.46
N GLN A 88 -17.86 6.23 5.51
CA GLN A 88 -18.97 5.30 5.41
C GLN A 88 -18.69 3.98 6.16
N GLY A 89 -17.54 3.85 6.82
CA GLY A 89 -17.16 2.64 7.53
C GLY A 89 -16.61 1.53 6.61
N GLU A 90 -16.36 1.82 5.35
CA GLU A 90 -15.80 0.86 4.41
C GLU A 90 -14.26 0.86 4.49
N ASN A 91 -13.64 -0.28 4.25
CA ASN A 91 -12.19 -0.39 4.23
C ASN A 91 -11.60 0.37 3.03
N ILE A 92 -10.57 1.17 3.30
CA ILE A 92 -9.81 1.84 2.25
C ILE A 92 -8.81 0.82 1.68
N PRO A 93 -8.82 0.55 0.36
CA PRO A 93 -7.86 -0.39 -0.23
C PRO A 93 -6.41 0.04 0.00
N ILE A 94 -5.57 -0.90 0.42
CA ILE A 94 -4.14 -0.69 0.64
C ILE A 94 -3.38 -1.41 -0.47
N ILE A 95 -2.53 -0.68 -1.18
CA ILE A 95 -1.64 -1.24 -2.21
C ILE A 95 -0.24 -1.25 -1.64
N LEU A 96 0.31 -2.45 -1.44
CA LEU A 96 1.64 -2.64 -0.87
C LEU A 96 2.66 -2.88 -1.99
N ILE A 97 3.66 -2.00 -2.09
CA ILE A 97 4.80 -2.21 -2.98
C ILE A 97 5.84 -2.98 -2.17
N CYS A 98 6.00 -4.26 -2.49
CA CYS A 98 6.88 -5.15 -1.74
C CYS A 98 8.35 -4.91 -2.08
N SER A 99 9.24 -5.31 -1.16
CA SER A 99 10.67 -5.25 -1.39
C SER A 99 11.10 -6.31 -2.42
N GLU A 100 12.30 -6.15 -2.98
CA GLU A 100 12.81 -7.05 -4.03
C GLU A 100 12.94 -8.49 -3.59
N ARG A 101 13.14 -8.74 -2.31
CA ARG A 101 13.28 -10.09 -1.77
C ARG A 101 11.98 -10.87 -1.66
N ARG A 102 10.83 -10.22 -1.86
CA ARG A 102 9.53 -10.90 -1.76
C ARG A 102 9.25 -11.75 -2.97
N ALA A 103 8.68 -12.92 -2.73
CA ALA A 103 8.21 -13.81 -3.75
C ALA A 103 6.73 -14.17 -3.49
N LYS A 104 6.03 -14.52 -4.55
CA LYS A 104 4.65 -14.96 -4.48
C LYS A 104 4.51 -16.16 -3.54
N GLY A 105 3.49 -16.16 -2.68
CA GLY A 105 3.21 -17.26 -1.76
C GLY A 105 3.98 -17.22 -0.44
N GLU A 106 4.79 -16.18 -0.19
CA GLU A 106 5.46 -16.07 1.11
C GLU A 106 4.44 -15.97 2.24
N GLU A 107 4.81 -16.53 3.39
CA GLU A 107 3.95 -16.59 4.58
C GLU A 107 3.41 -15.22 5.00
N ILE A 108 4.26 -14.19 4.96
CA ILE A 108 3.82 -12.84 5.34
C ILE A 108 2.71 -12.32 4.45
N LEU A 109 2.74 -12.63 3.14
CA LEU A 109 1.69 -12.21 2.21
C LEU A 109 0.36 -12.87 2.54
N VAL A 110 0.38 -14.13 2.94
CA VAL A 110 -0.82 -14.85 3.40
C VAL A 110 -1.38 -14.22 4.66
N LYS A 111 -0.51 -13.86 5.61
CA LYS A 111 -0.92 -13.18 6.84
C LYS A 111 -1.51 -11.80 6.57
N LEU A 112 -0.90 -11.04 5.65
CA LEU A 112 -1.41 -9.72 5.26
C LEU A 112 -2.78 -9.82 4.58
N PHE A 113 -2.97 -10.84 3.76
CA PHE A 113 -4.28 -11.12 3.19
C PHE A 113 -5.34 -11.30 4.29
N GLY A 114 -4.99 -11.99 5.37
CA GLY A 114 -5.89 -12.23 6.51
C GLY A 114 -6.32 -10.96 7.24
N ILE A 115 -5.57 -9.87 7.13
CA ILE A 115 -5.91 -8.59 7.75
C ILE A 115 -6.44 -7.56 6.73
N GLY A 116 -6.73 -7.99 5.51
CA GLY A 116 -7.39 -7.15 4.50
C GLY A 116 -6.45 -6.45 3.52
N VAL A 117 -5.15 -6.78 3.50
CA VAL A 117 -4.21 -6.25 2.51
C VAL A 117 -4.18 -7.19 1.33
N TYR A 118 -4.99 -6.89 0.31
CA TYR A 118 -5.19 -7.77 -0.84
C TYR A 118 -4.31 -7.43 -2.04
N ASP A 119 -3.75 -6.22 -2.10
CA ASP A 119 -3.06 -5.70 -3.27
C ASP A 119 -1.57 -5.53 -2.99
N ALA A 120 -0.82 -6.64 -3.06
CA ALA A 120 0.63 -6.64 -2.93
C ALA A 120 1.27 -6.77 -4.32
N VAL A 121 2.18 -5.86 -4.65
CA VAL A 121 2.90 -5.84 -5.93
C VAL A 121 4.30 -6.40 -5.69
N ILE A 122 4.61 -7.53 -6.30
CA ILE A 122 5.86 -8.27 -6.09
C ILE A 122 6.58 -8.55 -7.41
N GLY A 123 7.87 -8.84 -7.31
CA GLY A 123 8.69 -9.24 -8.45
C GLY A 123 8.68 -8.24 -9.59
N LYS A 124 8.44 -8.72 -10.79
CA LYS A 124 8.39 -7.89 -11.99
C LYS A 124 7.17 -6.98 -12.04
N ASP A 125 6.14 -7.30 -11.25
CA ASP A 125 4.90 -6.54 -11.21
C ASP A 125 5.01 -5.27 -10.36
N ARG A 126 6.19 -5.00 -9.77
CA ARG A 126 6.43 -3.79 -8.96
C ARG A 126 6.57 -2.52 -9.80
N ASP A 127 6.20 -2.54 -11.06
CA ASP A 127 6.28 -1.36 -11.89
C ASP A 127 5.12 -0.39 -11.62
N ILE A 128 5.28 0.82 -12.10
CA ILE A 128 4.30 1.89 -11.93
C ILE A 128 2.98 1.56 -12.61
N SER A 129 3.04 0.82 -13.72
CA SER A 129 1.84 0.44 -14.47
C SER A 129 0.91 -0.44 -13.63
N GLU A 130 1.46 -1.42 -12.91
CA GLU A 130 0.65 -2.29 -12.07
C GLU A 130 0.07 -1.54 -10.87
N VAL A 131 0.84 -0.63 -10.28
CA VAL A 131 0.31 0.23 -9.21
C VAL A 131 -0.86 1.06 -9.73
N CYS A 132 -0.77 1.63 -10.92
CA CYS A 132 -1.86 2.38 -11.54
C CYS A 132 -3.09 1.51 -11.79
N ASN A 133 -2.90 0.28 -12.26
CA ASN A 133 -4.00 -0.65 -12.46
C ASN A 133 -4.74 -0.93 -11.17
N LEU A 134 -4.02 -1.16 -10.08
CA LEU A 134 -4.62 -1.42 -8.77
C LEU A 134 -5.27 -0.18 -8.17
N LEU A 135 -4.73 1.01 -8.43
CA LEU A 135 -5.38 2.26 -8.04
C LEU A 135 -6.74 2.42 -8.72
N ASN A 136 -6.79 2.09 -10.01
CA ASN A 136 -8.03 2.18 -10.78
C ASN A 136 -9.04 1.13 -10.33
N ARG A 137 -8.57 -0.11 -10.12
CA ARG A 137 -9.44 -1.21 -9.72
C ARG A 137 -8.70 -2.12 -8.74
N PRO A 138 -8.86 -1.89 -7.42
CA PRO A 138 -8.30 -2.80 -6.41
C PRO A 138 -8.92 -4.19 -6.52
N ARG A 139 -8.12 -5.22 -6.21
CA ARG A 139 -8.61 -6.59 -6.23
C ARG A 139 -9.59 -6.83 -5.07
N SER A 140 -10.64 -7.59 -5.35
CA SER A 140 -11.53 -8.10 -4.31
C SER A 140 -10.82 -9.23 -3.56
N LYS A 141 -11.38 -9.62 -2.40
CA LYS A 141 -10.89 -10.76 -1.63
C LYS A 141 -10.85 -12.03 -2.50
N LYS A 142 -11.87 -12.25 -3.32
CA LYS A 142 -11.94 -13.41 -4.21
C LYS A 142 -10.83 -13.40 -5.26
N GLU A 143 -10.61 -12.25 -5.90
CA GLU A 143 -9.56 -12.09 -6.90
C GLU A 143 -8.17 -12.29 -6.29
N ALA A 144 -7.93 -11.80 -5.08
CA ALA A 144 -6.66 -11.94 -4.39
C ALA A 144 -6.36 -13.39 -4.02
N LYS A 145 -7.38 -14.19 -3.72
CA LYS A 145 -7.21 -15.62 -3.42
C LYS A 145 -6.68 -16.43 -4.61
N GLU A 146 -6.99 -15.99 -5.81
CA GLU A 146 -6.55 -16.67 -7.04
C GLU A 146 -5.12 -16.27 -7.43
N TYR A 147 -4.56 -15.30 -6.76
CA TYR A 147 -3.23 -14.72 -7.03
C TYR A 147 -2.12 -15.38 -6.16
#